data_829937a29bb492a15728db851a68fee1
#
_entry.id   829937a29bb492a15728db851a68fee1
#
_cell.length_a   1.000
_cell.length_b   1.000
_cell.length_c   1.000
_cell.angle_alpha   90.00
_cell.angle_beta   90.00
_cell.angle_gamma   90.00
#
_symmetry.space_group_name_H-M   'P 1'
#
loop_
_entity.id
_entity.type
_entity.pdbx_description
1 polymer ?
#
loop_
_entity_poly.entity_id
_entity_poly.type
_entity_poly.pdbx_seq_one_letter_code
_entity_poly.pdbx_strand_id
1 'polypeptide(L)'
;MRIASPFVRAVAGMFAGAIVSAVLVMVISALHREPPPPRLVPETASGALQRIAIHYVPAQDAQALPVWQQLFRVLPPSVKVVVAVERAEDFTQFLAHMRGTRTERFSSAIVGHAITTWSRDRMAALEAPAGILSPPRVSTSSGRRAGDWDAPFAITRSVYDATPRIANLVFEGGDLAASRTYVFADANLIGRNLARGDATRAHLEGVLAHTFSQKVIWLGDNPGEIPEHHIMMYMVPLDEHRVLVGDPRLGHELAPAVDADAAFEDHVARFDHVASLLTAQGFAVTRIPVVVLPGAGSYVTYTNALFDRDESGPIVYLPTYGIPELDDTASDLYASLGYRVIEIDVSTIYRLNGSLGCLVNVMSRG
;
A
#
# COMPACT_ATOMS: atom_id res chain seq x y z
N MET A 1 20.50 -68.56 -26.38
CA MET A 1 20.04 -67.14 -26.37
C MET A 1 18.57 -67.14 -26.79
N ARG A 2 17.62 -66.96 -25.87
CA ARG A 2 16.19 -66.97 -26.22
C ARG A 2 15.83 -65.60 -26.78
N ILE A 3 15.46 -65.54 -28.05
CA ILE A 3 14.99 -64.32 -28.71
C ILE A 3 13.57 -64.06 -28.15
N ALA A 4 13.37 -62.92 -27.49
CA ALA A 4 12.06 -62.51 -27.01
C ALA A 4 11.05 -62.41 -28.18
N SER A 5 9.82 -62.96 -27.98
CA SER A 5 8.80 -62.98 -29.01
C SER A 5 8.45 -61.57 -29.51
N PRO A 6 8.03 -61.42 -30.78
CA PRO A 6 7.65 -60.12 -31.34
C PRO A 6 6.55 -59.42 -30.53
N PHE A 7 5.67 -60.17 -29.86
CA PHE A 7 4.64 -59.65 -28.98
C PHE A 7 5.24 -58.93 -27.74
N VAL A 8 6.26 -59.52 -27.10
CA VAL A 8 6.93 -58.93 -25.94
C VAL A 8 7.64 -57.62 -26.33
N ARG A 9 8.21 -57.55 -27.53
CA ARG A 9 8.84 -56.29 -28.03
C ARG A 9 7.82 -55.21 -28.38
N ALA A 10 6.65 -55.55 -28.88
CA ALA A 10 5.55 -54.63 -29.17
C ALA A 10 4.97 -54.05 -27.85
N VAL A 11 4.72 -54.90 -26.88
CA VAL A 11 4.23 -54.44 -25.55
C VAL A 11 5.25 -53.56 -24.82
N ALA A 12 6.54 -53.91 -24.84
CA ALA A 12 7.60 -53.06 -24.27
C ALA A 12 7.73 -51.73 -24.99
N GLY A 13 7.58 -51.67 -26.30
CA GLY A 13 7.59 -50.43 -27.10
C GLY A 13 6.39 -49.55 -26.79
N MET A 14 5.20 -50.10 -26.57
CA MET A 14 4.00 -49.34 -26.16
C MET A 14 4.18 -48.72 -24.76
N PHE A 15 4.70 -49.47 -23.81
CA PHE A 15 4.99 -48.96 -22.44
C PHE A 15 6.06 -47.87 -22.47
N ALA A 16 7.13 -48.03 -23.23
CA ALA A 16 8.17 -47.01 -23.36
C ALA A 16 7.61 -45.75 -24.01
N GLY A 17 6.79 -45.84 -25.05
CA GLY A 17 6.12 -44.70 -25.69
C GLY A 17 5.18 -43.98 -24.74
N ALA A 18 4.39 -44.71 -23.94
CA ALA A 18 3.49 -44.09 -22.96
C ALA A 18 4.25 -43.34 -21.85
N ILE A 19 5.38 -43.89 -21.37
CA ILE A 19 6.23 -43.21 -20.37
C ILE A 19 6.84 -41.96 -20.94
N VAL A 20 7.39 -42.02 -22.16
CA VAL A 20 7.98 -40.83 -22.82
C VAL A 20 6.92 -39.75 -23.05
N SER A 21 5.71 -40.13 -23.48
CA SER A 21 4.61 -39.17 -23.66
C SER A 21 4.17 -38.54 -22.33
N ALA A 22 4.05 -39.35 -21.27
CA ALA A 22 3.70 -38.86 -19.93
C ALA A 22 4.77 -37.87 -19.38
N VAL A 23 6.05 -38.20 -19.54
CA VAL A 23 7.16 -37.34 -19.15
C VAL A 23 7.16 -36.06 -19.97
N LEU A 24 6.93 -36.14 -21.29
CA LEU A 24 6.88 -34.96 -22.15
C LEU A 24 5.71 -34.05 -21.76
N VAL A 25 4.52 -34.59 -21.51
CA VAL A 25 3.36 -33.84 -21.03
C VAL A 25 3.65 -33.20 -19.67
N MET A 26 4.27 -33.90 -18.73
CA MET A 26 4.69 -33.33 -17.45
C MET A 26 5.72 -32.20 -17.59
N VAL A 27 6.70 -32.37 -18.46
CA VAL A 27 7.71 -31.35 -18.74
C VAL A 27 7.08 -30.14 -19.43
N ILE A 28 6.23 -30.34 -20.44
CA ILE A 28 5.50 -29.26 -21.10
C ILE A 28 4.58 -28.54 -20.11
N SER A 29 3.85 -29.26 -19.26
CA SER A 29 2.99 -28.69 -18.23
C SER A 29 3.80 -27.95 -17.16
N ALA A 30 5.00 -28.40 -16.83
CA ALA A 30 5.90 -27.70 -15.91
C ALA A 30 6.51 -26.43 -16.51
N LEU A 31 6.82 -26.46 -17.82
CA LEU A 31 7.34 -25.32 -18.58
C LEU A 31 6.27 -24.25 -18.86
N HIS A 32 4.98 -24.63 -18.87
CA HIS A 32 3.84 -23.74 -19.10
C HIS A 32 3.12 -23.35 -17.80
N ARG A 33 3.64 -23.69 -16.64
CA ARG A 33 3.10 -23.15 -15.39
C ARG A 33 3.39 -21.65 -15.36
N GLU A 34 2.34 -20.85 -15.48
CA GLU A 34 2.45 -19.44 -15.20
C GLU A 34 3.04 -19.25 -13.78
N PRO A 35 4.00 -18.34 -13.62
CA PRO A 35 4.50 -18.05 -12.28
C PRO A 35 3.33 -17.65 -11.39
N PRO A 36 3.36 -18.02 -10.10
CA PRO A 36 2.29 -17.66 -9.20
C PRO A 36 2.11 -16.13 -9.20
N PRO A 37 0.88 -15.64 -8.98
CA PRO A 37 0.64 -14.21 -8.87
C PRO A 37 1.57 -13.60 -7.82
N PRO A 38 2.06 -12.38 -8.05
CA PRO A 38 2.92 -11.70 -7.09
C PRO A 38 2.17 -11.40 -5.80
N ARG A 39 2.95 -11.08 -4.75
CA ARG A 39 2.42 -10.61 -3.49
C ARG A 39 2.60 -9.10 -3.39
N LEU A 40 1.57 -8.40 -2.91
CA LEU A 40 1.67 -6.99 -2.55
C LEU A 40 2.58 -6.86 -1.33
N VAL A 41 3.46 -5.86 -1.32
CA VAL A 41 4.33 -5.59 -0.17
C VAL A 41 3.47 -5.26 1.05
N PRO A 42 3.67 -5.95 2.20
CA PRO A 42 2.87 -5.71 3.39
C PRO A 42 3.08 -4.31 3.99
N GLU A 43 2.00 -3.73 4.51
CA GLU A 43 2.04 -2.50 5.32
C GLU A 43 2.49 -2.78 6.76
N THR A 44 2.34 -4.02 7.23
CA THR A 44 2.64 -4.44 8.60
C THR A 44 4.14 -4.43 8.91
N ALA A 45 4.50 -4.42 10.20
CA ALA A 45 5.89 -4.59 10.66
C ALA A 45 6.39 -6.04 10.50
N SER A 46 6.07 -6.67 9.35
CA SER A 46 6.39 -8.07 9.06
C SER A 46 7.86 -8.30 8.68
N GLY A 47 8.63 -7.24 8.47
CA GLY A 47 10.05 -7.24 8.17
C GLY A 47 10.60 -5.82 8.19
N ALA A 48 11.91 -5.68 8.23
CA ALA A 48 12.58 -4.39 8.21
C ALA A 48 12.36 -3.66 6.87
N LEU A 49 12.19 -2.35 6.92
CA LEU A 49 12.16 -1.53 5.72
C LEU A 49 13.50 -1.62 4.99
N GLN A 50 13.47 -1.96 3.72
CA GLN A 50 14.66 -1.97 2.86
C GLN A 50 14.65 -0.83 1.85
N ARG A 51 13.51 -0.58 1.24
CA ARG A 51 13.36 0.48 0.23
C ARG A 51 11.98 1.12 0.30
N ILE A 52 11.97 2.43 0.18
CA ILE A 52 10.76 3.24 0.05
C ILE A 52 10.86 4.16 -1.18
N ALA A 53 9.72 4.59 -1.70
CA ALA A 53 9.65 5.66 -2.68
C ALA A 53 8.87 6.84 -2.11
N ILE A 54 9.30 8.04 -2.45
CA ILE A 54 8.62 9.29 -2.15
C ILE A 54 8.54 10.16 -3.41
N HIS A 55 7.62 11.11 -3.41
CA HIS A 55 7.58 12.18 -4.40
C HIS A 55 8.07 13.48 -3.75
N TYR A 56 9.00 14.15 -4.40
CA TYR A 56 9.44 15.48 -3.97
C TYR A 56 8.97 16.53 -4.96
N VAL A 57 8.26 17.54 -4.44
CA VAL A 57 7.64 18.62 -5.20
C VAL A 57 8.07 19.96 -4.57
N PRO A 58 8.99 20.72 -5.17
CA PRO A 58 9.49 21.97 -4.59
C PRO A 58 8.40 22.96 -4.20
N ALA A 59 7.32 23.04 -4.97
CA ALA A 59 6.19 23.92 -4.67
C ALA A 59 5.43 23.55 -3.38
N GLN A 60 5.69 22.37 -2.80
CA GLN A 60 5.10 21.88 -1.55
C GLN A 60 6.12 21.79 -0.40
N ASP A 61 7.29 22.41 -0.52
CA ASP A 61 8.33 22.36 0.50
C ASP A 61 7.81 22.83 1.87
N ALA A 62 7.00 23.86 1.93
CA ALA A 62 6.47 24.37 3.19
C ALA A 62 5.65 23.32 3.96
N GLN A 63 5.01 22.39 3.26
CA GLN A 63 4.16 21.36 3.84
C GLN A 63 4.89 20.04 4.04
N ALA A 64 5.59 19.55 3.01
CA ALA A 64 6.15 18.18 2.99
C ALA A 64 7.58 18.11 3.55
N LEU A 65 8.38 19.15 3.37
CA LEU A 65 9.79 19.12 3.78
C LEU A 65 10.01 18.90 5.28
N PRO A 66 9.23 19.54 6.20
CA PRO A 66 9.36 19.26 7.63
C PRO A 66 9.15 17.80 7.98
N VAL A 67 8.19 17.13 7.31
CA VAL A 67 7.91 15.69 7.49
C VAL A 67 9.10 14.85 7.02
N TRP A 68 9.65 15.15 5.82
CA TRP A 68 10.81 14.43 5.29
C TRP A 68 12.04 14.58 6.18
N GLN A 69 12.30 15.79 6.68
CA GLN A 69 13.44 16.02 7.56
C GLN A 69 13.34 15.27 8.87
N GLN A 70 12.15 15.15 9.46
CA GLN A 70 11.93 14.36 10.66
C GLN A 70 12.11 12.87 10.34
N LEU A 71 11.39 12.35 9.34
CA LEU A 71 11.41 10.94 8.98
C LEU A 71 12.83 10.47 8.66
N PHE A 72 13.59 11.21 7.86
CA PHE A 72 14.93 10.79 7.45
C PHE A 72 16.02 10.94 8.51
N ARG A 73 15.75 11.62 9.63
CA ARG A 73 16.64 11.58 10.80
C ARG A 73 16.49 10.28 11.60
N VAL A 74 15.28 9.70 11.61
CA VAL A 74 14.96 8.55 12.48
C VAL A 74 14.89 7.22 11.73
N LEU A 75 14.65 7.23 10.42
CA LEU A 75 14.71 6.02 9.59
C LEU A 75 16.12 5.44 9.57
N PRO A 76 16.29 4.10 9.71
CA PRO A 76 17.58 3.45 9.60
C PRO A 76 18.33 3.88 8.32
N PRO A 77 19.63 4.16 8.41
CA PRO A 77 20.40 4.64 7.25
C PRO A 77 20.57 3.57 6.15
N SER A 78 20.28 2.32 6.44
CA SER A 78 20.23 1.21 5.49
C SER A 78 19.05 1.26 4.54
N VAL A 79 17.96 1.94 4.94
CA VAL A 79 16.76 2.09 4.10
C VAL A 79 17.10 2.93 2.86
N LYS A 80 16.97 2.35 1.68
CA LYS A 80 17.14 3.05 0.41
C LYS A 80 15.88 3.84 0.07
N VAL A 81 16.06 5.05 -0.45
CA VAL A 81 14.97 5.97 -0.77
C VAL A 81 15.04 6.36 -2.24
N VAL A 82 13.98 6.06 -2.98
CA VAL A 82 13.82 6.53 -4.36
C VAL A 82 12.98 7.80 -4.33
N VAL A 83 13.53 8.87 -4.82
CA VAL A 83 12.88 10.18 -4.85
C VAL A 83 12.41 10.45 -6.28
N ALA A 84 11.11 10.35 -6.52
CA ALA A 84 10.54 10.77 -7.78
C ALA A 84 10.45 12.30 -7.81
N VAL A 85 10.93 12.88 -8.89
CA VAL A 85 10.98 14.32 -9.13
C VAL A 85 10.59 14.65 -10.55
N GLU A 86 10.09 15.86 -10.79
CA GLU A 86 9.81 16.29 -12.15
C GLU A 86 11.11 16.41 -12.96
N ARG A 87 12.14 17.06 -12.41
CA ARG A 87 13.41 17.38 -13.09
C ARG A 87 14.62 17.02 -12.24
N ALA A 88 15.78 16.87 -12.85
CA ALA A 88 17.02 16.54 -12.16
C ALA A 88 17.45 17.62 -11.15
N GLU A 89 17.16 18.88 -11.43
CA GLU A 89 17.43 20.01 -10.55
C GLU A 89 16.65 19.91 -9.24
N ASP A 90 15.41 19.40 -9.29
CA ASP A 90 14.57 19.22 -8.11
C ASP A 90 15.20 18.18 -7.15
N PHE A 91 15.82 17.12 -7.70
CA PHE A 91 16.56 16.17 -6.87
C PHE A 91 17.78 16.80 -6.21
N THR A 92 18.48 17.68 -6.92
CA THR A 92 19.61 18.43 -6.36
C THR A 92 19.13 19.35 -5.22
N GLN A 93 17.99 20.00 -5.38
CA GLN A 93 17.36 20.81 -4.34
C GLN A 93 16.96 19.95 -3.13
N PHE A 94 16.32 18.79 -3.36
CA PHE A 94 15.99 17.84 -2.30
C PHE A 94 17.23 17.45 -1.48
N LEU A 95 18.33 17.06 -2.15
CA LEU A 95 19.58 16.71 -1.46
C LEU A 95 20.14 17.86 -0.64
N ALA A 96 20.00 19.12 -1.12
CA ALA A 96 20.42 20.30 -0.37
C ALA A 96 19.60 20.46 0.93
N HIS A 97 18.30 20.15 0.92
CA HIS A 97 17.45 20.16 2.11
C HIS A 97 17.73 19.03 3.08
N MET A 98 18.27 17.90 2.57
CA MET A 98 18.62 16.73 3.37
C MET A 98 20.05 16.77 3.92
N ARG A 99 20.73 17.92 3.88
CA ARG A 99 22.06 18.08 4.51
C ARG A 99 21.99 17.73 5.99
N GLY A 100 22.96 16.90 6.43
CA GLY A 100 22.97 16.36 7.80
C GLY A 100 22.32 14.98 7.95
N THR A 101 21.69 14.44 6.89
CA THR A 101 21.33 13.03 6.79
C THR A 101 22.31 12.28 5.88
N ARG A 102 22.27 10.96 5.87
CA ARG A 102 23.09 10.16 4.94
C ARG A 102 22.51 10.22 3.53
N THR A 103 23.03 11.11 2.71
CA THR A 103 22.51 11.39 1.37
C THR A 103 22.77 10.26 0.36
N GLU A 104 23.73 9.38 0.61
CA GLU A 104 24.06 8.22 -0.23
C GLU A 104 22.95 7.15 -0.30
N ARG A 105 21.93 7.25 0.56
CA ARG A 105 20.75 6.39 0.50
C ARG A 105 19.70 6.84 -0.52
N PHE A 106 19.77 8.08 -1.00
CA PHE A 106 18.81 8.65 -1.95
C PHE A 106 19.23 8.39 -3.39
N SER A 107 18.27 8.00 -4.21
CA SER A 107 18.41 7.92 -5.66
C SER A 107 17.24 8.62 -6.33
N SER A 108 17.43 9.18 -7.51
CA SER A 108 16.38 9.88 -8.24
C SER A 108 15.63 8.97 -9.22
N ALA A 109 14.35 9.28 -9.42
CA ALA A 109 13.55 8.83 -10.54
C ALA A 109 12.96 10.06 -11.23
N ILE A 110 13.48 10.41 -12.41
CA ILE A 110 13.05 11.61 -13.14
C ILE A 110 11.77 11.27 -13.92
N VAL A 111 10.69 11.97 -13.60
CA VAL A 111 9.37 11.73 -14.20
C VAL A 111 9.19 12.51 -15.51
N GLY A 112 9.73 13.71 -15.58
CA GLY A 112 9.63 14.60 -16.75
C GLY A 112 8.33 15.40 -16.83
N HIS A 113 7.42 15.23 -15.87
CA HIS A 113 6.16 15.96 -15.75
C HIS A 113 5.90 16.32 -14.30
N ALA A 114 5.09 17.34 -14.08
CA ALA A 114 4.68 17.75 -12.73
C ALA A 114 3.92 16.63 -12.03
N ILE A 115 4.34 16.32 -10.80
CA ILE A 115 3.76 15.32 -9.92
C ILE A 115 3.19 15.96 -8.66
N THR A 116 2.39 15.19 -7.92
CA THR A 116 1.97 15.55 -6.56
C THR A 116 2.85 14.85 -5.52
N THR A 117 2.77 15.29 -4.26
CA THR A 117 3.56 14.68 -3.17
C THR A 117 3.08 13.27 -2.77
N TRP A 118 1.93 12.84 -3.27
CA TRP A 118 1.26 11.58 -2.88
C TRP A 118 1.85 10.37 -3.63
N SER A 119 2.97 9.86 -3.14
CA SER A 119 3.71 8.79 -3.81
C SER A 119 2.96 7.45 -3.84
N ARG A 120 1.97 7.27 -2.95
CA ARG A 120 1.21 6.04 -2.86
C ARG A 120 0.10 5.91 -3.93
N ASP A 121 -0.39 7.02 -4.49
CA ASP A 121 -1.67 7.02 -5.20
C ASP A 121 -1.70 6.23 -6.51
N ARG A 122 -0.60 6.16 -7.26
CA ARG A 122 -0.63 5.58 -8.61
C ARG A 122 0.17 4.30 -8.75
N MET A 123 0.50 3.65 -7.64
CA MET A 123 1.24 2.39 -7.69
C MET A 123 1.03 1.53 -6.45
N ALA A 124 1.23 0.23 -6.65
CA ALA A 124 1.34 -0.74 -5.58
C ALA A 124 2.64 -1.54 -5.75
N ALA A 125 3.44 -1.67 -4.71
CA ALA A 125 4.70 -2.40 -4.76
C ALA A 125 4.46 -3.91 -4.63
N LEU A 126 5.19 -4.70 -5.44
CA LEU A 126 5.11 -6.15 -5.49
C LEU A 126 6.37 -6.76 -4.88
N GLU A 127 6.20 -7.81 -4.06
CA GLU A 127 7.29 -8.42 -3.31
C GLU A 127 8.04 -9.51 -4.10
N ALA A 128 7.33 -10.41 -4.74
CA ALA A 128 7.94 -11.54 -5.47
C ALA A 128 7.11 -11.99 -6.68
N PRO A 129 7.58 -11.83 -7.91
CA PRO A 129 8.79 -11.09 -8.27
C PRO A 129 8.65 -9.60 -7.94
N ALA A 130 9.74 -9.00 -7.45
CA ALA A 130 9.77 -7.59 -7.08
C ALA A 130 9.46 -6.69 -8.28
N GLY A 131 8.69 -5.64 -8.05
CA GLY A 131 8.26 -4.73 -9.10
C GLY A 131 7.21 -3.73 -8.64
N ILE A 132 6.60 -3.09 -9.60
CA ILE A 132 5.49 -2.16 -9.37
C ILE A 132 4.30 -2.58 -10.23
N LEU A 133 3.11 -2.55 -9.63
CA LEU A 133 1.83 -2.61 -10.31
C LEU A 133 1.32 -1.17 -10.47
N SER A 134 1.03 -0.77 -11.70
CA SER A 134 0.46 0.52 -12.05
C SER A 134 -0.99 0.35 -12.52
N PRO A 135 -1.91 1.24 -12.15
CA PRO A 135 -3.23 1.25 -12.77
C PRO A 135 -3.12 1.61 -14.26
N PRO A 136 -4.05 1.15 -15.11
CA PRO A 136 -4.12 1.56 -16.49
C PRO A 136 -4.47 3.05 -16.59
N ARG A 137 -3.93 3.75 -17.59
CA ARG A 137 -4.34 5.12 -17.88
C ARG A 137 -5.82 5.16 -18.32
N VAL A 138 -6.56 6.10 -17.80
CA VAL A 138 -7.97 6.33 -18.11
C VAL A 138 -8.17 7.77 -18.61
N SER A 139 -9.34 8.08 -19.17
CA SER A 139 -9.64 9.41 -19.71
C SER A 139 -9.48 10.56 -18.69
N THR A 140 -9.65 10.25 -17.39
CA THR A 140 -9.44 11.20 -16.29
C THR A 140 -7.97 11.33 -15.84
N SER A 141 -7.03 10.62 -16.47
CA SER A 141 -5.59 10.69 -16.16
C SER A 141 -4.92 12.00 -16.61
N SER A 142 -5.68 12.92 -17.17
CA SER A 142 -5.26 14.28 -17.53
C SER A 142 -5.49 15.26 -16.38
N GLY A 143 -4.92 16.46 -16.49
CA GLY A 143 -5.08 17.53 -15.51
C GLY A 143 -3.89 17.63 -14.56
N ARG A 144 -4.10 18.23 -13.39
CA ARG A 144 -3.02 18.58 -12.41
C ARG A 144 -2.22 17.35 -11.92
N ARG A 145 -2.75 16.16 -12.04
CA ARG A 145 -2.14 14.90 -11.57
C ARG A 145 -1.66 14.02 -12.72
N ALA A 146 -1.57 14.56 -13.94
CA ALA A 146 -1.16 13.78 -15.12
C ALA A 146 0.22 13.11 -14.94
N GLY A 147 1.18 13.82 -14.34
CA GLY A 147 2.53 13.30 -14.09
C GLY A 147 2.56 12.15 -13.08
N ASP A 148 1.62 12.09 -12.14
CA ASP A 148 1.56 10.97 -11.18
C ASP A 148 1.40 9.60 -11.87
N TRP A 149 0.82 9.56 -13.08
CA TRP A 149 0.70 8.35 -13.89
C TRP A 149 2.00 7.91 -14.55
N ASP A 150 2.99 8.80 -14.63
CA ASP A 150 4.32 8.52 -15.16
C ASP A 150 5.30 8.10 -14.07
N ALA A 151 5.03 8.48 -12.82
CA ALA A 151 5.89 8.19 -11.67
C ALA A 151 6.16 6.67 -11.51
N PRO A 152 5.18 5.75 -11.61
CA PRO A 152 5.44 4.30 -11.55
C PRO A 152 6.46 3.82 -12.59
N PHE A 153 6.43 4.39 -13.79
CA PHE A 153 7.35 4.02 -14.88
C PHE A 153 8.77 4.53 -14.59
N ALA A 154 8.89 5.77 -14.14
CA ALA A 154 10.18 6.36 -13.79
C ALA A 154 10.83 5.62 -12.61
N ILE A 155 10.06 5.32 -11.56
CA ILE A 155 10.52 4.58 -10.39
C ILE A 155 10.90 3.15 -10.76
N THR A 156 10.07 2.42 -11.53
CA THR A 156 10.36 1.04 -11.95
C THR A 156 11.64 0.97 -12.77
N ARG A 157 11.82 1.90 -13.70
CA ARG A 157 13.05 2.00 -14.50
C ARG A 157 14.27 2.27 -13.64
N SER A 158 14.17 3.22 -12.71
CA SER A 158 15.28 3.61 -11.83
C SER A 158 15.72 2.48 -10.89
N VAL A 159 14.76 1.65 -10.41
CA VAL A 159 15.01 0.63 -9.39
C VAL A 159 15.28 -0.75 -9.97
N TYR A 160 14.57 -1.14 -11.02
CA TYR A 160 14.53 -2.51 -11.53
C TYR A 160 15.02 -2.63 -12.98
N ASP A 161 15.36 -1.51 -13.64
CA ASP A 161 15.66 -1.46 -15.09
C ASP A 161 14.57 -2.16 -15.93
N ALA A 162 13.30 -1.90 -15.57
CA ALA A 162 12.13 -2.56 -16.14
C ALA A 162 10.97 -1.57 -16.36
N THR A 163 9.85 -2.08 -16.79
CA THR A 163 8.57 -1.36 -16.85
C THR A 163 7.61 -1.93 -15.78
N PRO A 164 6.69 -1.11 -15.23
CA PRO A 164 5.70 -1.61 -14.30
C PRO A 164 4.73 -2.59 -14.99
N ARG A 165 4.18 -3.50 -14.21
CA ARG A 165 3.01 -4.29 -14.64
C ARG A 165 1.79 -3.39 -14.66
N ILE A 166 0.97 -3.49 -15.68
CA ILE A 166 -0.30 -2.76 -15.75
C ILE A 166 -1.41 -3.65 -15.19
N ALA A 167 -2.14 -3.12 -14.21
CA ALA A 167 -3.27 -3.82 -13.63
C ALA A 167 -4.45 -3.91 -14.60
N ASN A 168 -5.29 -4.92 -14.40
CA ASN A 168 -6.53 -5.08 -15.17
C ASN A 168 -7.73 -4.37 -14.49
N LEU A 169 -7.47 -3.47 -13.54
CA LEU A 169 -8.43 -2.60 -12.89
C LEU A 169 -7.83 -1.22 -12.63
N VAL A 170 -8.68 -0.20 -12.54
CA VAL A 170 -8.28 1.14 -12.11
C VAL A 170 -8.27 1.17 -10.60
N PHE A 171 -7.15 1.58 -9.99
CA PHE A 171 -7.00 1.72 -8.55
C PHE A 171 -6.12 2.93 -8.21
N GLU A 172 -6.22 3.42 -7.01
CA GLU A 172 -5.16 4.16 -6.34
C GLU A 172 -4.48 3.22 -5.35
N GLY A 173 -3.17 3.38 -5.12
CA GLY A 173 -2.45 2.47 -4.22
C GLY A 173 -3.00 2.47 -2.79
N GLY A 174 -3.64 3.56 -2.38
CA GLY A 174 -4.34 3.67 -1.10
C GLY A 174 -5.68 2.93 -1.01
N ASP A 175 -6.26 2.48 -2.14
CA ASP A 175 -7.44 1.60 -2.14
C ASP A 175 -7.07 0.16 -1.73
N LEU A 176 -5.79 -0.10 -1.54
CA LEU A 176 -5.25 -1.41 -1.16
C LEU A 176 -4.37 -1.27 0.08
N ALA A 177 -4.50 -2.21 1.01
CA ALA A 177 -3.57 -2.42 2.10
C ALA A 177 -3.27 -3.91 2.22
N ALA A 178 -2.09 -4.28 2.73
CA ALA A 178 -1.73 -5.69 2.78
C ALA A 178 -1.08 -6.10 4.10
N SER A 179 -1.36 -7.34 4.52
CA SER A 179 -0.50 -8.15 5.37
C SER A 179 0.24 -9.20 4.51
N ARG A 180 0.99 -10.10 5.09
CA ARG A 180 1.62 -11.19 4.33
C ARG A 180 0.60 -12.13 3.68
N THR A 181 -0.55 -12.33 4.33
CA THR A 181 -1.58 -13.29 3.91
C THR A 181 -2.74 -12.64 3.19
N TYR A 182 -3.04 -11.38 3.48
CA TYR A 182 -4.25 -10.71 3.00
C TYR A 182 -3.95 -9.45 2.21
N VAL A 183 -4.77 -9.19 1.20
CA VAL A 183 -4.95 -7.86 0.57
C VAL A 183 -6.33 -7.37 0.97
N PHE A 184 -6.37 -6.24 1.65
CA PHE A 184 -7.60 -5.52 1.94
C PHE A 184 -7.89 -4.58 0.77
N ALA A 185 -9.11 -4.65 0.27
CA ALA A 185 -9.61 -3.81 -0.81
C ALA A 185 -10.99 -3.28 -0.41
N ASP A 186 -11.38 -2.13 -0.91
CA ASP A 186 -12.62 -1.52 -0.51
C ASP A 186 -13.56 -1.19 -1.67
N ALA A 187 -14.80 -0.82 -1.34
CA ALA A 187 -15.85 -0.50 -2.29
C ALA A 187 -15.54 0.75 -3.15
N ASN A 188 -14.55 1.60 -2.80
CA ASN A 188 -14.15 2.74 -3.63
C ASN A 188 -13.64 2.28 -5.01
N LEU A 189 -13.06 1.07 -5.09
CA LEU A 189 -12.67 0.45 -6.36
C LEU A 189 -13.85 0.30 -7.34
N ILE A 190 -15.08 0.09 -6.85
CA ILE A 190 -16.28 0.02 -7.69
C ILE A 190 -16.46 1.35 -8.42
N GLY A 191 -16.45 2.46 -7.68
CA GLY A 191 -16.59 3.81 -8.26
C GLY A 191 -15.53 4.11 -9.30
N ARG A 192 -14.26 3.73 -9.05
CA ARG A 192 -13.14 3.95 -9.99
C ARG A 192 -13.28 3.15 -11.28
N ASN A 193 -13.98 2.04 -11.28
CA ASN A 193 -14.11 1.14 -12.42
C ASN A 193 -15.45 1.23 -13.16
N LEU A 194 -16.42 2.05 -12.71
CA LEU A 194 -17.75 2.18 -13.31
C LEU A 194 -17.71 2.41 -14.83
N ALA A 195 -16.79 3.23 -15.31
CA ALA A 195 -16.65 3.54 -16.73
C ALA A 195 -16.14 2.35 -17.58
N ARG A 196 -15.70 1.25 -16.95
CA ARG A 196 -15.18 0.06 -17.66
C ARG A 196 -16.26 -1.00 -17.92
N GLY A 197 -17.47 -0.80 -17.41
CA GLY A 197 -18.64 -1.64 -17.74
C GLY A 197 -18.85 -2.86 -16.83
N ASP A 198 -17.82 -3.37 -16.13
CA ASP A 198 -17.89 -4.55 -15.27
C ASP A 198 -17.43 -4.24 -13.84
N ALA A 199 -17.89 -3.12 -13.29
CA ALA A 199 -17.48 -2.64 -11.97
C ALA A 199 -18.34 -3.23 -10.84
N THR A 200 -18.57 -4.55 -10.85
CA THR A 200 -19.21 -5.22 -9.72
C THR A 200 -18.15 -5.68 -8.70
N ARG A 201 -18.54 -5.73 -7.42
CA ARG A 201 -17.68 -6.30 -6.36
C ARG A 201 -17.12 -7.66 -6.78
N ALA A 202 -17.97 -8.60 -7.20
CA ALA A 202 -17.56 -9.96 -7.55
C ALA A 202 -16.54 -10.01 -8.69
N HIS A 203 -16.69 -9.15 -9.71
CA HIS A 203 -15.71 -9.05 -10.80
C HIS A 203 -14.36 -8.52 -10.30
N LEU A 204 -14.38 -7.40 -9.56
CA LEU A 204 -13.14 -6.77 -9.05
C LEU A 204 -12.42 -7.65 -8.04
N GLU A 205 -13.15 -8.35 -7.17
CA GLU A 205 -12.62 -9.33 -6.24
C GLU A 205 -11.93 -10.49 -6.98
N GLY A 206 -12.55 -10.98 -8.06
CA GLY A 206 -11.96 -11.96 -8.98
C GLY A 206 -10.68 -11.45 -9.65
N VAL A 207 -10.67 -10.21 -10.13
CA VAL A 207 -9.46 -9.58 -10.71
C VAL A 207 -8.34 -9.49 -9.67
N LEU A 208 -8.62 -9.06 -8.44
CA LEU A 208 -7.63 -8.98 -7.36
C LEU A 208 -7.09 -10.36 -6.98
N ALA A 209 -7.96 -11.38 -6.86
CA ALA A 209 -7.58 -12.75 -6.55
C ALA A 209 -6.67 -13.39 -7.63
N HIS A 210 -6.78 -12.94 -8.90
CA HIS A 210 -5.87 -13.33 -9.97
C HIS A 210 -4.60 -12.48 -10.01
N THR A 211 -4.67 -11.26 -9.50
CA THR A 211 -3.53 -10.31 -9.50
C THR A 211 -2.55 -10.63 -8.38
N PHE A 212 -3.03 -11.03 -7.20
CA PHE A 212 -2.23 -11.26 -6.00
C PHE A 212 -2.35 -12.70 -5.51
N SER A 213 -1.28 -13.21 -4.91
CA SER A 213 -1.29 -14.53 -4.24
C SER A 213 -1.90 -14.49 -2.84
N GLN A 214 -2.11 -13.30 -2.27
CA GLN A 214 -2.76 -13.07 -0.99
C GLN A 214 -4.27 -13.23 -1.13
N LYS A 215 -4.94 -13.59 -0.02
CA LYS A 215 -6.41 -13.66 0.02
C LYS A 215 -6.99 -12.25 0.06
N VAL A 216 -8.01 -12.01 -0.74
CA VAL A 216 -8.70 -10.71 -0.75
C VAL A 216 -9.69 -10.66 0.42
N ILE A 217 -9.62 -9.60 1.20
CA ILE A 217 -10.62 -9.17 2.18
C ILE A 217 -11.27 -7.92 1.63
N TRP A 218 -12.55 -8.00 1.34
CA TRP A 218 -13.29 -6.90 0.74
C TRP A 218 -14.09 -6.14 1.81
N LEU A 219 -13.96 -4.81 1.82
CA LEU A 219 -14.59 -3.91 2.79
C LEU A 219 -15.76 -3.16 2.12
N GLY A 220 -16.98 -3.38 2.63
CA GLY A 220 -18.21 -2.78 2.15
C GLY A 220 -18.70 -3.30 0.78
N ASP A 221 -19.97 -3.23 0.53
CA ASP A 221 -20.58 -3.59 -0.75
C ASP A 221 -20.76 -2.36 -1.66
N ASN A 222 -20.87 -1.19 -1.05
CA ASN A 222 -21.02 0.09 -1.73
C ASN A 222 -20.10 1.16 -1.13
N PRO A 223 -19.63 2.15 -1.92
CA PRO A 223 -18.78 3.22 -1.41
C PRO A 223 -19.40 4.01 -0.24
N GLY A 224 -20.74 4.14 -0.19
CA GLY A 224 -21.43 4.84 0.91
C GLY A 224 -21.42 4.10 2.26
N GLU A 225 -20.98 2.84 2.31
CA GLU A 225 -20.97 2.04 3.55
C GLU A 225 -19.65 2.13 4.30
N ILE A 226 -18.62 2.68 3.67
CA ILE A 226 -17.26 2.78 4.20
C ILE A 226 -16.83 4.25 4.27
N PRO A 227 -15.78 4.57 5.06
CA PRO A 227 -15.22 5.93 5.05
C PRO A 227 -14.72 6.37 3.67
N GLU A 228 -14.92 7.63 3.34
CA GLU A 228 -14.71 8.21 1.99
C GLU A 228 -13.23 8.42 1.62
N HIS A 229 -12.33 7.58 2.03
CA HIS A 229 -10.90 7.77 1.79
C HIS A 229 -10.17 6.45 1.55
N HIS A 230 -8.88 6.52 1.30
CA HIS A 230 -8.00 5.38 1.22
C HIS A 230 -8.03 4.53 2.50
N ILE A 231 -7.85 3.22 2.37
CA ILE A 231 -7.98 2.26 3.48
C ILE A 231 -7.17 2.67 4.71
N MET A 232 -5.91 3.07 4.53
CA MET A 232 -5.07 3.44 5.66
C MET A 232 -5.48 4.76 6.35
N MET A 233 -6.44 5.51 5.82
CA MET A 233 -7.00 6.66 6.54
C MET A 233 -8.03 6.23 7.60
N TYR A 234 -8.55 5.01 7.53
CA TYR A 234 -9.56 4.53 8.46
C TYR A 234 -9.24 3.16 9.07
N MET A 235 -8.36 2.35 8.46
CA MET A 235 -7.97 1.04 8.94
C MET A 235 -6.53 0.71 8.54
N VAL A 236 -5.81 -0.04 9.40
CA VAL A 236 -4.51 -0.62 9.05
C VAL A 236 -4.37 -2.03 9.64
N PRO A 237 -3.86 -3.02 8.87
CA PRO A 237 -3.48 -4.31 9.44
C PRO A 237 -2.21 -4.15 10.29
N LEU A 238 -2.20 -4.74 11.48
CA LEU A 238 -1.01 -4.83 12.32
C LEU A 238 -0.23 -6.13 12.06
N ASP A 239 -0.97 -7.20 11.82
CA ASP A 239 -0.45 -8.52 11.45
C ASP A 239 -1.56 -9.36 10.76
N GLU A 240 -1.41 -10.68 10.79
CA GLU A 240 -2.34 -11.62 10.14
C GLU A 240 -3.68 -11.77 10.89
N HIS A 241 -3.79 -11.25 12.10
CA HIS A 241 -4.94 -11.47 12.99
C HIS A 241 -5.47 -10.18 13.62
N ARG A 242 -4.67 -9.12 13.65
CA ARG A 242 -5.01 -7.86 14.33
C ARG A 242 -5.06 -6.71 13.34
N VAL A 243 -6.06 -5.86 13.53
CA VAL A 243 -6.23 -4.63 12.76
C VAL A 243 -6.58 -3.47 13.69
N LEU A 244 -6.13 -2.28 13.34
CA LEU A 244 -6.66 -1.04 13.92
C LEU A 244 -7.73 -0.47 13.00
N VAL A 245 -8.81 0.01 13.59
CA VAL A 245 -9.87 0.75 12.90
C VAL A 245 -10.14 2.05 13.65
N GLY A 246 -10.21 3.15 12.94
CA GLY A 246 -10.54 4.45 13.51
C GLY A 246 -11.86 4.43 14.28
N ASP A 247 -11.99 5.27 15.30
CA ASP A 247 -13.23 5.51 16.03
C ASP A 247 -13.49 7.01 16.15
N PRO A 248 -14.48 7.53 15.40
CA PRO A 248 -14.85 8.95 15.49
C PRO A 248 -15.36 9.35 16.88
N ARG A 249 -15.98 8.43 17.65
CA ARG A 249 -16.45 8.74 19.01
C ARG A 249 -15.27 9.03 19.95
N LEU A 250 -14.22 8.22 19.88
CA LEU A 250 -12.98 8.48 20.63
C LEU A 250 -12.34 9.80 20.22
N GLY A 251 -12.33 10.09 18.91
CA GLY A 251 -11.85 11.37 18.40
C GLY A 251 -12.62 12.56 18.95
N HIS A 252 -13.95 12.48 18.92
CA HIS A 252 -14.84 13.51 19.44
C HIS A 252 -14.72 13.71 20.97
N GLU A 253 -14.64 12.60 21.70
CA GLU A 253 -14.48 12.64 23.17
C GLU A 253 -13.20 13.35 23.59
N LEU A 254 -12.09 13.05 22.92
CA LEU A 254 -10.76 13.58 23.23
C LEU A 254 -10.54 15.00 22.71
N ALA A 255 -11.13 15.35 21.58
CA ALA A 255 -10.91 16.65 20.94
C ALA A 255 -12.20 17.25 20.32
N PRO A 256 -13.24 17.52 21.12
CA PRO A 256 -14.55 17.98 20.62
C PRO A 256 -14.49 19.32 19.88
N ALA A 257 -13.48 20.15 20.17
CA ALA A 257 -13.29 21.43 19.47
C ALA A 257 -12.75 21.27 18.04
N VAL A 258 -12.16 20.13 17.69
CA VAL A 258 -11.65 19.83 16.36
C VAL A 258 -12.73 19.17 15.50
N ASP A 259 -13.63 18.43 16.13
CA ASP A 259 -14.72 17.70 15.51
C ASP A 259 -16.03 18.51 15.58
N ALA A 260 -16.30 19.24 14.51
CA ALA A 260 -17.53 20.03 14.37
C ALA A 260 -18.34 19.57 13.12
N ASP A 261 -18.29 18.29 12.76
CA ASP A 261 -18.91 17.79 11.55
C ASP A 261 -20.42 17.47 11.74
N ALA A 262 -21.25 18.05 10.87
CA ALA A 262 -22.68 17.74 10.82
C ALA A 262 -23.00 16.29 10.40
N ALA A 263 -22.05 15.59 9.77
CA ALA A 263 -22.18 14.21 9.33
C ALA A 263 -21.58 13.19 10.34
N PHE A 264 -21.35 13.59 11.58
CA PHE A 264 -20.69 12.77 12.60
C PHE A 264 -21.27 11.35 12.74
N GLU A 265 -22.60 11.23 12.86
CA GLU A 265 -23.27 9.92 13.03
C GLU A 265 -23.11 9.03 11.80
N ASP A 266 -23.08 9.59 10.59
CA ASP A 266 -22.82 8.86 9.36
C ASP A 266 -21.37 8.34 9.32
N HIS A 267 -20.41 9.16 9.71
CA HIS A 267 -19.02 8.71 9.84
C HIS A 267 -18.89 7.59 10.87
N VAL A 268 -19.50 7.75 12.05
CA VAL A 268 -19.50 6.70 13.08
C VAL A 268 -20.05 5.39 12.51
N ALA A 269 -21.18 5.43 11.80
CA ALA A 269 -21.80 4.24 11.22
C ALA A 269 -20.86 3.54 10.21
N ARG A 270 -20.17 4.29 9.34
CA ARG A 270 -19.24 3.75 8.34
C ARG A 270 -18.02 3.09 8.98
N PHE A 271 -17.41 3.71 9.99
CA PHE A 271 -16.28 3.13 10.71
C PHE A 271 -16.69 1.88 11.51
N ASP A 272 -17.87 1.88 12.13
CA ASP A 272 -18.42 0.72 12.83
C ASP A 272 -18.75 -0.44 11.87
N HIS A 273 -19.21 -0.12 10.68
CA HIS A 273 -19.44 -1.12 9.64
C HIS A 273 -18.15 -1.84 9.26
N VAL A 274 -17.07 -1.11 9.00
CA VAL A 274 -15.74 -1.69 8.72
C VAL A 274 -15.26 -2.56 9.88
N ALA A 275 -15.37 -2.07 11.13
CA ALA A 275 -14.96 -2.83 12.30
C ALA A 275 -15.75 -4.14 12.44
N SER A 276 -17.06 -4.10 12.18
CA SER A 276 -17.94 -5.26 12.22
C SER A 276 -17.61 -6.29 11.14
N LEU A 277 -17.37 -5.83 9.90
CA LEU A 277 -16.94 -6.69 8.80
C LEU A 277 -15.63 -7.43 9.11
N LEU A 278 -14.64 -6.73 9.64
CA LEU A 278 -13.35 -7.31 10.00
C LEU A 278 -13.48 -8.30 11.16
N THR A 279 -14.29 -7.98 12.16
CA THR A 279 -14.60 -8.90 13.26
C THR A 279 -15.27 -10.17 12.75
N ALA A 280 -16.24 -10.04 11.84
CA ALA A 280 -16.91 -11.20 11.21
C ALA A 280 -15.96 -12.07 10.37
N GLN A 281 -14.87 -11.47 9.84
CA GLN A 281 -13.80 -12.19 9.14
C GLN A 281 -12.77 -12.83 10.10
N GLY A 282 -12.93 -12.66 11.41
CA GLY A 282 -12.09 -13.27 12.44
C GLY A 282 -10.89 -12.43 12.88
N PHE A 283 -10.82 -11.16 12.51
CA PHE A 283 -9.77 -10.25 12.99
C PHE A 283 -10.08 -9.73 14.39
N ALA A 284 -9.05 -9.62 15.22
CA ALA A 284 -9.12 -8.85 16.46
C ALA A 284 -9.01 -7.35 16.11
N VAL A 285 -10.13 -6.65 16.24
CA VAL A 285 -10.24 -5.22 15.94
C VAL A 285 -9.97 -4.41 17.19
N THR A 286 -8.98 -3.51 17.13
CA THR A 286 -8.74 -2.49 18.15
C THR A 286 -9.14 -1.13 17.58
N ARG A 287 -9.81 -0.30 18.39
CA ARG A 287 -10.26 1.04 17.99
C ARG A 287 -9.21 2.08 18.39
N ILE A 288 -8.99 3.06 17.52
CA ILE A 288 -8.04 4.17 17.69
C ILE A 288 -8.73 5.49 17.35
N PRO A 289 -8.46 6.60 18.07
CA PRO A 289 -9.15 7.85 17.77
C PRO A 289 -8.94 8.31 16.32
N VAL A 290 -9.99 8.87 15.73
CA VAL A 290 -9.97 9.52 14.43
C VAL A 290 -10.91 10.72 14.45
N VAL A 291 -10.52 11.82 13.81
CA VAL A 291 -11.40 12.96 13.55
C VAL A 291 -11.54 13.14 12.05
N VAL A 292 -12.76 13.16 11.57
CA VAL A 292 -13.09 13.49 10.17
C VAL A 292 -13.35 15.00 10.09
N LEU A 293 -12.51 15.71 9.36
CA LEU A 293 -12.59 17.17 9.29
C LEU A 293 -13.70 17.61 8.33
N PRO A 294 -14.51 18.63 8.70
CA PRO A 294 -15.62 19.09 7.89
C PRO A 294 -15.20 19.51 6.47
N GLY A 295 -15.96 19.07 5.48
CA GLY A 295 -15.93 19.60 4.10
C GLY A 295 -14.71 19.31 3.26
N ALA A 296 -13.68 18.66 3.79
CA ALA A 296 -12.41 18.48 3.08
C ALA A 296 -12.04 17.02 2.80
N GLY A 297 -12.74 16.05 3.36
CA GLY A 297 -12.32 14.64 3.33
C GLY A 297 -10.96 14.40 4.00
N SER A 298 -10.47 15.36 4.80
CA SER A 298 -9.22 15.22 5.55
C SER A 298 -9.50 14.57 6.90
N TYR A 299 -8.56 13.73 7.35
CA TYR A 299 -8.67 13.03 8.63
C TYR A 299 -7.46 13.36 9.51
N VAL A 300 -7.72 13.54 10.81
CA VAL A 300 -6.71 13.32 11.85
C VAL A 300 -6.77 11.84 12.16
N THR A 301 -5.80 11.07 11.72
CA THR A 301 -5.84 9.60 11.79
C THR A 301 -4.48 8.99 12.08
N TYR A 302 -4.45 8.03 12.96
CA TYR A 302 -3.25 7.33 13.41
C TYR A 302 -3.07 5.96 12.76
N THR A 303 -4.00 5.55 11.87
CA THR A 303 -3.88 4.35 11.06
C THR A 303 -3.00 4.56 9.82
N ASN A 304 -2.83 5.81 9.39
CA ASN A 304 -2.00 6.18 8.21
C ASN A 304 -0.52 6.35 8.60
N ALA A 305 0.01 5.35 9.28
CA ALA A 305 1.37 5.30 9.80
C ALA A 305 2.31 4.51 8.88
N LEU A 306 3.62 4.61 9.12
CA LEU A 306 4.63 3.78 8.47
C LEU A 306 5.17 2.76 9.49
N PHE A 307 5.21 1.50 9.11
CA PHE A 307 5.66 0.42 9.98
C PHE A 307 7.04 -0.09 9.57
N ASP A 308 7.83 -0.50 10.58
CA ASP A 308 9.15 -1.06 10.41
C ASP A 308 9.39 -2.16 11.47
N ARG A 309 10.53 -2.83 11.40
CA ARG A 309 10.98 -3.78 12.39
C ARG A 309 12.50 -3.76 12.48
N ASP A 310 13.01 -3.81 13.69
CA ASP A 310 14.43 -4.09 13.95
C ASP A 310 14.59 -5.32 14.87
N GLU A 311 15.79 -5.56 15.34
CA GLU A 311 16.10 -6.67 16.24
C GLU A 311 15.34 -6.58 17.59
N SER A 312 14.97 -5.37 18.01
CA SER A 312 14.24 -5.11 19.26
C SER A 312 12.72 -5.31 19.11
N GLY A 313 12.20 -5.40 17.88
CA GLY A 313 10.78 -5.63 17.63
C GLY A 313 10.14 -4.69 16.61
N PRO A 314 8.80 -4.60 16.61
CA PRO A 314 8.06 -3.75 15.68
C PRO A 314 8.19 -2.27 16.06
N ILE A 315 8.25 -1.44 15.01
CA ILE A 315 8.33 0.01 15.10
C ILE A 315 7.16 0.61 14.35
N VAL A 316 6.61 1.69 14.86
CA VAL A 316 5.67 2.54 14.14
C VAL A 316 6.23 3.97 14.09
N TYR A 317 6.33 4.52 12.88
CA TYR A 317 6.47 5.96 12.67
C TYR A 317 5.06 6.52 12.66
N LEU A 318 4.66 7.11 13.78
CA LEU A 318 3.31 7.53 14.07
C LEU A 318 3.11 8.98 13.61
N PRO A 319 2.14 9.27 12.73
CA PRO A 319 1.81 10.65 12.42
C PRO A 319 1.22 11.33 13.67
N THR A 320 1.70 12.54 13.99
CA THR A 320 1.14 13.42 15.02
C THR A 320 0.68 14.74 14.42
N TYR A 321 -0.28 15.39 15.05
CA TYR A 321 -1.03 16.50 14.46
C TYR A 321 -0.95 17.78 15.30
N GLY A 322 -0.25 17.73 16.43
CA GLY A 322 -0.18 18.83 17.40
C GLY A 322 -1.47 18.97 18.22
N ILE A 323 -2.18 17.85 18.42
CA ILE A 323 -3.38 17.72 19.25
C ILE A 323 -3.04 16.73 20.38
N PRO A 324 -2.50 17.20 21.53
CA PRO A 324 -1.88 16.34 22.52
C PRO A 324 -2.78 15.19 23.00
N GLU A 325 -4.06 15.46 23.23
CA GLU A 325 -5.00 14.45 23.77
C GLU A 325 -5.20 13.28 22.77
N LEU A 326 -5.16 13.56 21.47
CA LEU A 326 -5.26 12.53 20.43
C LEU A 326 -3.90 11.86 20.18
N ASP A 327 -2.82 12.66 20.07
CA ASP A 327 -1.48 12.21 19.78
C ASP A 327 -0.97 11.27 20.87
N ASP A 328 -1.11 11.66 22.16
CA ASP A 328 -0.69 10.86 23.32
C ASP A 328 -1.51 9.56 23.40
N THR A 329 -2.84 9.63 23.24
CA THR A 329 -3.70 8.43 23.26
C THR A 329 -3.31 7.42 22.17
N ALA A 330 -3.00 7.88 20.97
CA ALA A 330 -2.58 7.01 19.89
C ALA A 330 -1.19 6.42 20.15
N SER A 331 -0.27 7.22 20.66
CA SER A 331 1.10 6.80 21.05
C SER A 331 1.05 5.70 22.11
N ASP A 332 0.29 5.91 23.18
CA ASP A 332 0.11 4.94 24.27
C ASP A 332 -0.54 3.65 23.78
N LEU A 333 -1.52 3.74 22.87
CA LEU A 333 -2.16 2.57 22.28
C LEU A 333 -1.15 1.72 21.48
N TYR A 334 -0.36 2.32 20.61
CA TYR A 334 0.65 1.58 19.85
C TYR A 334 1.72 0.98 20.78
N ALA A 335 2.14 1.71 21.82
CA ALA A 335 3.07 1.19 22.81
C ALA A 335 2.48 -0.02 23.56
N SER A 336 1.20 0.02 23.94
CA SER A 336 0.49 -1.09 24.60
C SER A 336 0.38 -2.33 23.68
N LEU A 337 0.35 -2.14 22.37
CA LEU A 337 0.35 -3.20 21.36
C LEU A 337 1.74 -3.78 21.07
N GLY A 338 2.78 -3.27 21.75
CA GLY A 338 4.15 -3.75 21.67
C GLY A 338 5.01 -3.05 20.61
N TYR A 339 4.58 -1.93 20.08
CA TYR A 339 5.38 -1.15 19.13
C TYR A 339 6.30 -0.16 19.86
N ARG A 340 7.50 0.01 19.35
CA ARG A 340 8.30 1.19 19.62
C ARG A 340 7.76 2.34 18.79
N VAL A 341 7.26 3.38 19.43
CA VAL A 341 6.65 4.54 18.78
C VAL A 341 7.70 5.59 18.48
N ILE A 342 7.71 6.10 17.25
CA ILE A 342 8.51 7.24 16.80
C ILE A 342 7.56 8.23 16.14
N GLU A 343 7.35 9.36 16.77
CA GLU A 343 6.42 10.37 16.33
C GLU A 343 6.98 11.18 15.16
N ILE A 344 6.13 11.46 14.18
CA ILE A 344 6.42 12.29 13.01
C ILE A 344 5.31 13.33 12.90
N ASP A 345 5.64 14.59 13.14
CA ASP A 345 4.69 15.69 13.01
C ASP A 345 4.29 15.91 11.55
N VAL A 346 3.01 15.71 11.26
CA VAL A 346 2.39 15.92 9.95
C VAL A 346 1.42 17.11 9.95
N SER A 347 1.44 17.94 10.99
CA SER A 347 0.55 19.09 11.14
C SER A 347 0.59 20.08 9.97
N THR A 348 1.69 20.11 9.24
CA THR A 348 1.86 20.96 8.06
C THR A 348 1.19 20.43 6.80
N ILE A 349 0.85 19.13 6.72
CA ILE A 349 0.42 18.51 5.47
C ILE A 349 -0.96 17.85 5.52
N TYR A 350 -1.45 17.40 6.67
CA TYR A 350 -2.67 16.58 6.74
C TYR A 350 -3.92 17.27 6.15
N ARG A 351 -3.99 18.61 6.19
CA ARG A 351 -5.09 19.39 5.59
C ARG A 351 -5.11 19.35 4.06
N LEU A 352 -4.12 18.73 3.42
CA LEU A 352 -4.08 18.46 1.99
C LEU A 352 -4.64 17.07 1.63
N ASN A 353 -5.45 16.48 2.50
CA ASN A 353 -6.15 15.19 2.35
C ASN A 353 -5.21 13.98 2.33
N GLY A 354 -4.21 13.93 3.21
CA GLY A 354 -3.34 12.79 3.36
C GLY A 354 -2.45 12.90 4.59
N SER A 355 -1.81 11.81 4.96
CA SER A 355 -0.93 11.73 6.12
C SER A 355 0.35 10.97 5.77
N LEU A 356 1.13 10.52 6.75
CA LEU A 356 2.47 9.96 6.57
C LEU A 356 2.51 8.79 5.58
N GLY A 357 1.59 7.82 5.70
CA GLY A 357 1.54 6.66 4.82
C GLY A 357 1.18 7.01 3.36
N CYS A 358 0.49 8.12 3.11
CA CYS A 358 0.21 8.60 1.75
C CYS A 358 1.46 9.19 1.07
N LEU A 359 2.39 9.71 1.85
CA LEU A 359 3.65 10.29 1.37
C LEU A 359 4.68 9.23 1.02
N VAL A 360 4.56 8.01 1.56
CA VAL A 360 5.56 6.95 1.46
C VAL A 360 4.96 5.72 0.79
N ASN A 361 5.61 5.24 -0.26
CA ASN A 361 5.31 3.93 -0.83
C ASN A 361 6.39 2.94 -0.37
N VAL A 362 6.02 1.92 0.40
CA VAL A 362 6.95 0.86 0.83
C VAL A 362 7.19 -0.08 -0.35
N MET A 363 8.43 -0.15 -0.83
CA MET A 363 8.78 -0.92 -2.02
C MET A 363 9.33 -2.31 -1.71
N SER A 364 10.01 -2.48 -0.57
CA SER A 364 10.50 -3.79 -0.14
C SER A 364 10.81 -3.83 1.35
N ARG A 365 10.69 -5.05 1.90
CA ARG A 365 11.04 -5.41 3.27
C ARG A 365 12.02 -6.58 3.29
N GLY A 366 12.81 -6.68 4.38
CA GLY A 366 13.72 -7.78 4.65
C GLY A 366 13.11 -8.90 5.47
#